data_6342e66e7e720693fd490140415e386e
#
_entry.id   6342e66e7e720693fd490140415e386e
#
_cell.length_a   1.000
_cell.length_b   1.000
_cell.length_c   1.000
_cell.angle_alpha   90.00
_cell.angle_beta   90.00
_cell.angle_gamma   90.00
#
_symmetry.space_group_name_H-M   'P 1'
#
loop_
_entity.id
_entity.type
_entity.pdbx_description
1 polymer ?
#
loop_
_entity_poly.entity_id
_entity_poly.type
_entity_poly.pdbx_seq_one_letter_code
_entity_poly.pdbx_strand_id
1 'polypeptide(L)'
;MTDPTLLEGQDIVCFSSIDWQFIWQGHQEIMSTLAANGNRVLFVENTGVRAPAIRDLGRITDRVRNWWRGTKGFRRERDGLFIYSPLLLPFPYSRIVRRLNRSLLTRALNRWMRAAGFGRPIVWTFLPTPLVRDVMRDIDPAVSVYYCIDDFASSSPAARRITRSEEQLCREVDLVFVTSEKLRQKAARFTDRVTVFPFGVSYRKFETVREAADQVPPDLAALPRPIVGYVGGVHQWMDMPMLADVARRMPETTFALVGPLQIDVTDATAANLHFLGKRPHDDVPRYIKGFDVGIVPYRLSDYTANVYPTKLNEYLAMGIPVVATDLPEIRRFNAEHGPRVAVADGAEAFVAALKAALEPASPDERRARIAVARGNSWHARIARMSTLIDEARQAKRGRRDPWEAKLRHIYRRTRGRIGAVAVVAVALFVLLFYTSLPWVLAAPLRREAVPRAADAIVVFAGGVGESGQAGGGYQERVKAAVDLYRAGFAPRMIFESGYAFAFREAEIMRDLAIVQGVPASAIVLETHGANTYDDVIRVRDLLRAQQWRRILLVSSPYNMRRAMLVWQRQAADIDVVPTPVTQSQFYVHERGASLDQLRGLAREYLALAAYWWRGWI
;
A
#
# COMPACT_ATOMS: atom_id res chain seq x y z
N MET A 1 -22.29 32.02 -25.97
CA MET A 1 -21.49 30.94 -25.39
C MET A 1 -21.81 30.94 -23.90
N THR A 2 -22.46 29.89 -23.40
CA THR A 2 -22.70 29.72 -21.97
C THR A 2 -21.35 29.67 -21.23
N ASP A 3 -21.25 30.42 -20.13
CA ASP A 3 -20.05 30.38 -19.29
C ASP A 3 -19.74 28.92 -18.96
N PRO A 4 -18.48 28.44 -19.12
CA PRO A 4 -18.15 27.07 -18.88
C PRO A 4 -18.32 26.76 -17.37
N THR A 5 -19.26 25.87 -17.09
CA THR A 5 -19.59 25.47 -15.71
C THR A 5 -18.58 24.46 -15.18
N LEU A 6 -18.20 24.60 -13.92
CA LEU A 6 -17.38 23.61 -13.23
C LEU A 6 -18.19 22.30 -13.03
N LEU A 7 -17.50 21.17 -13.03
CA LEU A 7 -18.08 19.88 -12.59
C LEU A 7 -18.70 20.04 -11.20
N GLU A 8 -19.89 19.46 -11.01
CA GLU A 8 -20.63 19.47 -9.75
C GLU A 8 -21.22 18.09 -9.46
N GLY A 9 -21.31 17.72 -8.18
CA GLY A 9 -21.94 16.48 -7.74
C GLY A 9 -21.22 15.20 -8.22
N GLN A 10 -19.95 15.27 -8.61
CA GLN A 10 -19.18 14.12 -9.09
C GLN A 10 -18.29 13.51 -8.01
N ASP A 11 -18.03 12.21 -8.15
CA ASP A 11 -17.04 11.49 -7.39
C ASP A 11 -15.71 11.46 -8.14
N ILE A 12 -14.65 11.95 -7.53
CA ILE A 12 -13.33 12.08 -8.17
C ILE A 12 -12.29 11.35 -7.33
N VAL A 13 -11.50 10.46 -7.94
CA VAL A 13 -10.32 9.84 -7.34
C VAL A 13 -9.09 10.35 -8.06
N CYS A 14 -8.24 11.08 -7.34
CA CYS A 14 -7.02 11.69 -7.87
C CYS A 14 -5.78 10.94 -7.39
N PHE A 15 -4.97 10.38 -8.29
CA PHE A 15 -3.63 9.86 -7.99
C PHE A 15 -2.60 10.95 -8.22
N SER A 16 -2.05 11.46 -7.12
CA SER A 16 -1.09 12.55 -7.14
C SER A 16 0.36 12.06 -7.22
N SER A 17 1.22 12.86 -7.84
CA SER A 17 2.67 12.67 -7.83
C SER A 17 3.35 13.29 -6.60
N ILE A 18 2.61 14.02 -5.77
CA ILE A 18 3.08 14.68 -4.55
C ILE A 18 2.18 14.36 -3.37
N ASP A 19 2.68 14.55 -2.15
CA ASP A 19 1.90 14.44 -0.92
C ASP A 19 1.12 15.75 -0.69
N TRP A 20 -0.02 15.68 0.01
CA TRP A 20 -0.90 16.85 0.20
C TRP A 20 -0.23 18.01 0.93
N GLN A 21 0.58 17.71 1.94
CA GLN A 21 1.31 18.70 2.74
C GLN A 21 2.59 19.22 2.08
N PHE A 22 2.87 18.83 0.84
CA PHE A 22 3.98 19.36 0.07
C PHE A 22 3.71 20.82 -0.34
N ILE A 23 4.69 21.48 -0.99
CA ILE A 23 4.52 22.84 -1.54
C ILE A 23 3.25 22.86 -2.41
N TRP A 24 2.39 23.88 -2.19
CA TRP A 24 1.13 24.02 -2.93
C TRP A 24 1.38 24.19 -4.43
N GLN A 25 0.76 23.34 -5.20
CA GLN A 25 0.90 23.26 -6.65
C GLN A 25 -0.46 23.04 -7.33
N GLY A 26 -0.46 22.95 -8.65
CA GLY A 26 -1.67 22.68 -9.43
C GLY A 26 -2.47 21.43 -9.02
N HIS A 27 -1.82 20.41 -8.41
CA HIS A 27 -2.50 19.23 -7.89
C HIS A 27 -3.53 19.58 -6.81
N GLN A 28 -3.07 20.31 -5.77
CA GLN A 28 -3.93 20.73 -4.67
C GLN A 28 -4.94 21.77 -5.14
N GLU A 29 -4.54 22.72 -5.98
CA GLU A 29 -5.40 23.78 -6.48
C GLU A 29 -6.59 23.23 -7.26
N ILE A 30 -6.35 22.34 -8.22
CA ILE A 30 -7.42 21.74 -9.04
C ILE A 30 -8.37 20.93 -8.15
N MET A 31 -7.84 20.04 -7.33
CA MET A 31 -8.66 19.16 -6.48
C MET A 31 -9.43 19.93 -5.42
N SER A 32 -8.81 20.97 -4.87
CA SER A 32 -9.45 21.89 -3.94
C SER A 32 -10.60 22.68 -4.57
N THR A 33 -10.40 23.21 -5.78
CA THR A 33 -11.41 23.95 -6.52
C THR A 33 -12.59 23.04 -6.88
N LEU A 34 -12.33 21.83 -7.36
CA LEU A 34 -13.37 20.86 -7.66
C LEU A 34 -14.16 20.46 -6.41
N ALA A 35 -13.49 20.24 -5.27
CA ALA A 35 -14.17 19.93 -4.01
C ALA A 35 -15.03 21.10 -3.52
N ALA A 36 -14.54 22.33 -3.61
CA ALA A 36 -15.28 23.53 -3.23
C ALA A 36 -16.55 23.75 -4.10
N ASN A 37 -16.56 23.19 -5.31
CA ASN A 37 -17.72 23.24 -6.22
C ASN A 37 -18.68 22.04 -6.05
N GLY A 38 -18.76 21.44 -4.84
CA GLY A 38 -19.75 20.40 -4.52
C GLY A 38 -19.39 19.00 -5.00
N ASN A 39 -18.15 18.75 -5.47
CA ASN A 39 -17.70 17.41 -5.79
C ASN A 39 -17.09 16.71 -4.56
N ARG A 40 -17.11 15.37 -4.57
CA ARG A 40 -16.41 14.58 -3.55
C ARG A 40 -15.08 14.09 -4.14
N VAL A 41 -13.98 14.56 -3.57
CA VAL A 41 -12.64 14.30 -4.08
C VAL A 41 -11.86 13.44 -3.10
N LEU A 42 -11.36 12.29 -3.54
CA LEU A 42 -10.37 11.49 -2.84
C LEU A 42 -8.99 11.71 -3.47
N PHE A 43 -8.13 12.43 -2.75
CA PHE A 43 -6.75 12.67 -3.15
C PHE A 43 -5.86 11.56 -2.60
N VAL A 44 -5.33 10.71 -3.47
CA VAL A 44 -4.37 9.64 -3.12
C VAL A 44 -2.97 10.21 -3.25
N GLU A 45 -2.25 10.30 -2.14
CA GLU A 45 -0.88 10.79 -2.09
C GLU A 45 0.08 9.89 -2.87
N ASN A 46 1.28 10.40 -3.14
CA ASN A 46 2.28 9.75 -4.00
C ASN A 46 2.50 8.27 -3.64
N THR A 47 2.26 7.39 -4.62
CA THR A 47 2.44 5.94 -4.48
C THR A 47 3.88 5.47 -4.75
N GLY A 48 4.81 6.40 -4.97
CA GLY A 48 6.24 6.13 -5.20
C GLY A 48 6.59 5.90 -6.67
N VAL A 49 7.49 6.72 -7.18
CA VAL A 49 8.11 6.60 -8.53
C VAL A 49 9.43 5.84 -8.45
N ARG A 50 10.10 5.89 -7.29
CA ARG A 50 11.39 5.28 -7.00
C ARG A 50 11.38 4.54 -5.66
N ALA A 51 12.33 3.61 -5.46
CA ALA A 51 12.59 3.05 -4.14
C ALA A 51 13.00 4.18 -3.17
N PRO A 52 12.53 4.16 -1.90
CA PRO A 52 12.91 5.14 -0.90
C PRO A 52 14.41 5.08 -0.62
N ALA A 53 15.04 6.24 -0.45
CA ALA A 53 16.39 6.39 0.03
C ALA A 53 16.39 6.66 1.55
N ILE A 54 17.55 6.59 2.20
CA ILE A 54 17.71 6.86 3.64
C ILE A 54 17.13 8.22 4.04
N ARG A 55 17.25 9.23 3.19
CA ARG A 55 16.64 10.57 3.38
C ARG A 55 15.10 10.59 3.37
N ASP A 56 14.46 9.51 2.96
CA ASP A 56 13.00 9.40 2.91
C ASP A 56 12.41 8.74 4.18
N LEU A 57 13.25 8.36 5.18
CA LEU A 57 12.84 7.71 6.44
C LEU A 57 11.81 8.56 7.23
N GLY A 58 12.00 9.89 7.28
CA GLY A 58 11.04 10.79 7.92
C GLY A 58 9.64 10.71 7.31
N ARG A 59 9.55 10.62 5.98
CA ARG A 59 8.26 10.46 5.28
C ARG A 59 7.59 9.12 5.57
N ILE A 60 8.38 8.05 5.73
CA ILE A 60 7.85 6.72 6.05
C ILE A 60 7.28 6.72 7.46
N THR A 61 7.98 7.31 8.44
CA THR A 61 7.50 7.42 9.82
C THR A 61 6.24 8.28 9.91
N ASP A 62 6.16 9.39 9.18
CA ASP A 62 4.97 10.23 9.13
C ASP A 62 3.77 9.50 8.48
N ARG A 63 4.00 8.72 7.42
CA ARG A 63 2.95 7.87 6.82
C ARG A 63 2.45 6.80 7.78
N VAL A 64 3.34 6.12 8.50
CA VAL A 64 2.96 5.13 9.51
C VAL A 64 2.18 5.81 10.65
N ARG A 65 2.64 6.96 11.14
CA ARG A 65 1.94 7.75 12.17
C ARG A 65 0.55 8.18 11.70
N ASN A 66 0.44 8.69 10.48
CA ASN A 66 -0.84 9.11 9.89
C ASN A 66 -1.78 7.92 9.65
N TRP A 67 -1.22 6.74 9.31
CA TRP A 67 -1.98 5.50 9.17
C TRP A 67 -2.61 5.04 10.49
N TRP A 68 -1.88 5.20 11.62
CA TRP A 68 -2.38 4.89 12.96
C TRP A 68 -3.35 5.94 13.51
N ARG A 69 -3.12 7.22 13.24
CA ARG A 69 -3.98 8.33 13.72
C ARG A 69 -5.27 8.49 12.93
N GLY A 70 -5.27 8.13 11.65
CA GLY A 70 -6.42 8.16 10.77
C GLY A 70 -7.11 6.81 10.64
N THR A 71 -8.20 6.77 9.88
CA THR A 71 -8.88 5.52 9.54
C THR A 71 -8.07 4.79 8.46
N LYS A 72 -7.01 4.07 8.84
CA LYS A 72 -6.11 3.33 7.94
C LYS A 72 -5.53 4.19 6.81
N GLY A 73 -5.12 5.41 7.13
CA GLY A 73 -4.52 6.35 6.19
C GLY A 73 -5.50 7.28 5.48
N PHE A 74 -6.81 7.14 5.70
CA PHE A 74 -7.81 8.07 5.20
C PHE A 74 -8.09 9.17 6.22
N ARG A 75 -8.13 10.43 5.78
CA ARG A 75 -8.52 11.58 6.59
C ARG A 75 -9.39 12.54 5.79
N ARG A 76 -10.26 13.25 6.47
CA ARG A 76 -11.02 14.36 5.87
C ARG A 76 -10.20 15.63 6.05
N GLU A 77 -9.92 16.33 4.97
CA GLU A 77 -9.19 17.60 4.98
C GLU A 77 -10.16 18.77 5.15
N ARG A 78 -11.26 18.73 4.41
CA ARG A 78 -12.39 19.65 4.48
C ARG A 78 -13.62 19.02 3.82
N ASP A 79 -14.72 19.76 3.78
CA ASP A 79 -15.94 19.29 3.14
C ASP A 79 -15.69 18.93 1.67
N GLY A 80 -16.13 17.74 1.27
CA GLY A 80 -15.93 17.22 -0.08
C GLY A 80 -14.51 16.76 -0.40
N LEU A 81 -13.50 16.98 0.46
CA LEU A 81 -12.11 16.64 0.19
C LEU A 81 -11.54 15.67 1.22
N PHE A 82 -11.14 14.51 0.73
CA PHE A 82 -10.54 13.42 1.50
C PHE A 82 -9.14 13.12 1.00
N ILE A 83 -8.22 12.82 1.91
CA ILE A 83 -6.84 12.48 1.61
C ILE A 83 -6.60 11.03 1.98
N TYR A 84 -5.91 10.30 1.13
CA TYR A 84 -5.46 8.94 1.41
C TYR A 84 -3.94 8.82 1.28
N SER A 85 -3.28 8.45 2.37
CA SER A 85 -1.85 8.17 2.44
C SER A 85 -1.63 6.66 2.42
N PRO A 86 -1.42 6.03 1.24
CA PRO A 86 -1.30 4.58 1.14
C PRO A 86 0.03 4.08 1.71
N LEU A 87 -0.05 3.00 2.52
CA LEU A 87 1.14 2.27 2.95
C LEU A 87 1.40 1.15 1.94
N LEU A 88 2.47 1.27 1.16
CA LEU A 88 2.83 0.36 0.08
C LEU A 88 4.25 -0.18 0.27
N LEU A 89 4.50 -1.39 -0.24
CA LEU A 89 5.84 -1.97 -0.26
C LEU A 89 6.75 -1.18 -1.21
N PRO A 90 8.00 -0.88 -0.82
CA PRO A 90 8.85 0.14 -1.43
C PRO A 90 9.61 -0.33 -2.70
N PHE A 91 9.12 -1.33 -3.43
CA PHE A 91 9.75 -1.87 -4.64
C PHE A 91 8.84 -1.74 -5.86
N PRO A 92 8.66 -0.53 -6.44
CA PRO A 92 7.61 -0.24 -7.43
C PRO A 92 7.77 -1.02 -8.74
N TYR A 93 8.97 -1.50 -9.07
CA TYR A 93 9.27 -2.20 -10.33
C TYR A 93 9.29 -3.73 -10.21
N SER A 94 9.20 -4.29 -8.99
CA SER A 94 9.06 -5.74 -8.78
C SER A 94 7.66 -6.20 -9.20
N ARG A 95 7.57 -7.23 -10.05
CA ARG A 95 6.29 -7.78 -10.53
C ARG A 95 5.44 -8.34 -9.39
N ILE A 96 6.06 -8.99 -8.42
CA ILE A 96 5.37 -9.57 -7.24
C ILE A 96 4.88 -8.46 -6.34
N VAL A 97 5.74 -7.51 -5.96
CA VAL A 97 5.39 -6.38 -5.10
C VAL A 97 4.31 -5.51 -5.75
N ARG A 98 4.38 -5.27 -7.07
CA ARG A 98 3.33 -4.56 -7.80
C ARG A 98 1.98 -5.26 -7.71
N ARG A 99 1.92 -6.61 -7.83
CA ARG A 99 0.67 -7.37 -7.66
C ARG A 99 0.11 -7.25 -6.24
N LEU A 100 0.96 -7.31 -5.24
CA LEU A 100 0.56 -7.13 -3.83
C LEU A 100 0.06 -5.71 -3.58
N ASN A 101 0.83 -4.69 -3.96
CA ASN A 101 0.47 -3.28 -3.82
C ASN A 101 -0.83 -2.96 -4.58
N ARG A 102 -1.02 -3.47 -5.80
CA ARG A 102 -2.26 -3.35 -6.56
C ARG A 102 -3.43 -3.92 -5.77
N SER A 103 -3.29 -5.13 -5.24
CA SER A 103 -4.36 -5.79 -4.46
C SER A 103 -4.70 -5.01 -3.19
N LEU A 104 -3.70 -4.53 -2.45
CA LEU A 104 -3.87 -3.73 -1.24
C LEU A 104 -4.55 -2.40 -1.54
N LEU A 105 -4.02 -1.65 -2.51
CA LEU A 105 -4.52 -0.33 -2.88
C LEU A 105 -5.94 -0.40 -3.45
N THR A 106 -6.20 -1.31 -4.40
CA THR A 106 -7.54 -1.50 -4.97
C THR A 106 -8.57 -1.91 -3.91
N ARG A 107 -8.20 -2.78 -2.96
CA ARG A 107 -9.10 -3.19 -1.87
C ARG A 107 -9.41 -2.03 -0.92
N ALA A 108 -8.39 -1.25 -0.55
CA ALA A 108 -8.55 -0.10 0.32
C ALA A 108 -9.47 0.96 -0.33
N LEU A 109 -9.20 1.33 -1.58
CA LEU A 109 -10.01 2.29 -2.33
C LEU A 109 -11.46 1.82 -2.50
N ASN A 110 -11.67 0.57 -2.93
CA ASN A 110 -13.03 0.03 -3.11
C ASN A 110 -13.81 -0.08 -1.79
N ARG A 111 -13.16 -0.34 -0.65
CA ARG A 111 -13.81 -0.34 0.66
C ARG A 111 -14.22 1.06 1.06
N TRP A 112 -13.29 2.01 0.91
CA TRP A 112 -13.56 3.40 1.27
C TRP A 112 -14.65 3.99 0.36
N MET A 113 -14.55 3.83 -0.97
CA MET A 113 -15.56 4.32 -1.91
C MET A 113 -16.96 3.79 -1.60
N ARG A 114 -17.08 2.51 -1.23
CA ARG A 114 -18.36 1.94 -0.79
C ARG A 114 -18.87 2.55 0.51
N ALA A 115 -17.98 2.75 1.49
CA ALA A 115 -18.34 3.36 2.77
C ALA A 115 -18.75 4.83 2.62
N ALA A 116 -18.09 5.55 1.70
CA ALA A 116 -18.38 6.95 1.38
C ALA A 116 -19.54 7.13 0.38
N GLY A 117 -20.13 6.04 -0.11
CA GLY A 117 -21.20 6.08 -1.10
C GLY A 117 -20.76 6.57 -2.49
N PHE A 118 -19.48 6.44 -2.85
CA PHE A 118 -19.00 6.80 -4.18
C PHE A 118 -19.62 5.90 -5.24
N GLY A 119 -20.09 6.52 -6.32
CA GLY A 119 -20.48 5.83 -7.54
C GLY A 119 -19.29 5.46 -8.41
N ARG A 120 -19.47 5.47 -9.75
CA ARG A 120 -18.33 5.32 -10.67
C ARG A 120 -17.58 6.65 -10.73
N PRO A 121 -16.34 6.71 -10.22
CA PRO A 121 -15.62 7.97 -10.12
C PRO A 121 -15.06 8.42 -11.48
N ILE A 122 -14.82 9.72 -11.60
CA ILE A 122 -13.83 10.28 -12.51
C ILE A 122 -12.47 9.95 -11.88
N VAL A 123 -11.59 9.26 -12.62
CA VAL A 123 -10.24 8.99 -12.13
C VAL A 123 -9.26 9.92 -12.82
N TRP A 124 -8.63 10.76 -12.00
CA TRP A 124 -7.62 11.70 -12.43
C TRP A 124 -6.24 11.21 -11.98
N THR A 125 -5.26 11.23 -12.85
CA THR A 125 -3.89 10.90 -12.45
C THR A 125 -2.88 11.91 -12.95
N PHE A 126 -1.94 12.26 -12.07
CA PHE A 126 -0.70 12.98 -12.41
C PHE A 126 0.48 11.99 -12.51
N LEU A 127 0.27 10.70 -12.19
CA LEU A 127 1.32 9.74 -12.00
C LEU A 127 1.18 8.57 -12.98
N PRO A 128 2.08 8.45 -14.01
CA PRO A 128 1.96 7.43 -15.04
C PRO A 128 2.64 6.10 -14.68
N THR A 129 2.57 5.67 -13.40
CA THR A 129 3.20 4.43 -12.96
C THR A 129 2.39 3.18 -13.35
N PRO A 130 3.06 2.02 -13.54
CA PRO A 130 2.36 0.77 -13.83
C PRO A 130 1.33 0.39 -12.75
N LEU A 131 1.60 0.70 -11.47
CA LEU A 131 0.69 0.44 -10.36
C LEU A 131 -0.61 1.25 -10.49
N VAL A 132 -0.48 2.57 -10.69
CA VAL A 132 -1.64 3.46 -10.83
C VAL A 132 -2.50 3.05 -12.02
N ARG A 133 -1.88 2.75 -13.17
CA ARG A 133 -2.58 2.28 -14.37
C ARG A 133 -3.38 0.99 -14.11
N ASP A 134 -2.77 0.01 -13.41
CA ASP A 134 -3.46 -1.24 -13.04
C ASP A 134 -4.64 -0.98 -12.09
N VAL A 135 -4.49 -0.07 -11.12
CA VAL A 135 -5.55 0.29 -10.17
C VAL A 135 -6.68 1.07 -10.86
N MET A 136 -6.36 1.99 -11.78
CA MET A 136 -7.37 2.70 -12.59
C MET A 136 -8.27 1.73 -13.36
N ARG A 137 -7.68 0.68 -13.96
CA ARG A 137 -8.47 -0.37 -14.65
C ARG A 137 -9.38 -1.15 -13.70
N ASP A 138 -8.91 -1.39 -12.46
CA ASP A 138 -9.68 -2.13 -11.46
C ASP A 138 -10.85 -1.33 -10.88
N ILE A 139 -10.73 -0.01 -10.81
CA ILE A 139 -11.79 0.90 -10.34
C ILE A 139 -12.90 1.04 -11.39
N ASP A 140 -12.62 0.82 -12.68
CA ASP A 140 -13.54 1.02 -13.81
C ASP A 140 -14.17 2.42 -13.85
N PRO A 141 -13.38 3.47 -14.15
CA PRO A 141 -13.81 4.85 -14.03
C PRO A 141 -14.91 5.24 -14.99
N ALA A 142 -15.75 6.22 -14.61
CA ALA A 142 -16.67 6.87 -15.52
C ALA A 142 -15.91 7.57 -16.65
N VAL A 143 -14.90 8.35 -16.29
CA VAL A 143 -13.91 8.97 -17.19
C VAL A 143 -12.53 8.84 -16.53
N SER A 144 -11.51 8.64 -17.34
CA SER A 144 -10.10 8.63 -16.93
C SER A 144 -9.35 9.79 -17.55
N VAL A 145 -8.65 10.55 -16.73
CA VAL A 145 -7.86 11.72 -17.11
C VAL A 145 -6.41 11.51 -16.69
N TYR A 146 -5.48 11.68 -17.61
CA TYR A 146 -4.05 11.81 -17.31
C TYR A 146 -3.64 13.27 -17.53
N TYR A 147 -3.11 13.91 -16.49
CA TYR A 147 -2.55 15.25 -16.59
C TYR A 147 -1.03 15.18 -16.47
N CYS A 148 -0.34 15.25 -17.60
CA CYS A 148 1.10 15.30 -17.70
C CYS A 148 1.60 16.71 -17.43
N ILE A 149 2.16 16.95 -16.26
CA ILE A 149 2.62 18.27 -15.84
C ILE A 149 4.09 18.50 -16.11
N ASP A 150 4.86 17.41 -16.30
CA ASP A 150 6.31 17.46 -16.45
C ASP A 150 6.79 16.26 -17.27
N ASP A 151 7.98 16.35 -17.87
CA ASP A 151 8.62 15.20 -18.50
C ASP A 151 9.33 14.33 -17.47
N PHE A 152 8.57 13.45 -16.83
CA PHE A 152 9.10 12.55 -15.80
C PHE A 152 10.29 11.72 -16.27
N ALA A 153 10.31 11.33 -17.54
CA ALA A 153 11.38 10.49 -18.09
C ALA A 153 12.74 11.21 -18.10
N SER A 154 12.75 12.54 -18.23
CA SER A 154 13.95 13.36 -18.23
C SER A 154 14.47 13.68 -16.83
N SER A 155 13.64 13.50 -15.78
CA SER A 155 13.97 13.93 -14.41
C SER A 155 15.06 13.08 -13.74
N SER A 156 15.21 11.80 -14.10
CA SER A 156 16.27 10.92 -13.58
C SER A 156 16.39 9.60 -14.37
N PRO A 157 17.55 8.90 -14.32
CA PRO A 157 17.70 7.57 -14.94
C PRO A 157 16.69 6.53 -14.43
N ALA A 158 16.29 6.60 -13.15
CA ALA A 158 15.27 5.73 -12.56
C ALA A 158 13.87 6.03 -13.13
N ALA A 159 13.58 7.29 -13.42
CA ALA A 159 12.31 7.73 -13.97
C ALA A 159 12.11 7.33 -15.45
N ARG A 160 13.19 7.04 -16.18
CA ARG A 160 13.09 6.50 -17.57
C ARG A 160 12.30 5.19 -17.63
N ARG A 161 12.25 4.43 -16.55
CA ARG A 161 11.43 3.21 -16.45
C ARG A 161 9.92 3.45 -16.54
N ILE A 162 9.48 4.69 -16.32
CA ILE A 162 8.09 5.11 -16.44
C ILE A 162 7.66 5.28 -17.91
N THR A 163 8.57 5.59 -18.84
CA THR A 163 8.25 5.94 -20.23
C THR A 163 7.25 4.97 -20.88
N ARG A 164 7.55 3.67 -20.82
CA ARG A 164 6.65 2.65 -21.40
C ARG A 164 5.25 2.64 -20.75
N SER A 165 5.18 2.91 -19.46
CA SER A 165 3.90 2.97 -18.73
C SER A 165 3.13 4.22 -19.09
N GLU A 166 3.79 5.37 -19.26
CA GLU A 166 3.22 6.63 -19.70
C GLU A 166 2.64 6.52 -21.11
N GLU A 167 3.38 5.97 -22.06
CA GLU A 167 2.91 5.70 -23.41
C GLU A 167 1.64 4.84 -23.44
N GLN A 168 1.62 3.79 -22.63
CA GLN A 168 0.45 2.92 -22.52
C GLN A 168 -0.71 3.64 -21.84
N LEU A 169 -0.44 4.48 -20.84
CA LEU A 169 -1.46 5.27 -20.18
C LEU A 169 -2.11 6.26 -21.15
N CYS A 170 -1.33 6.97 -21.98
CA CYS A 170 -1.83 7.86 -23.01
C CYS A 170 -2.80 7.18 -23.99
N ARG A 171 -2.54 5.91 -24.33
CA ARG A 171 -3.45 5.12 -25.22
C ARG A 171 -4.74 4.70 -24.53
N GLU A 172 -4.70 4.49 -23.21
CA GLU A 172 -5.77 3.87 -22.43
C GLU A 172 -6.76 4.85 -21.82
N VAL A 173 -6.31 6.07 -21.49
CA VAL A 173 -7.18 7.07 -20.83
C VAL A 173 -8.11 7.76 -21.82
N ASP A 174 -9.21 8.27 -21.28
CA ASP A 174 -10.22 8.97 -22.09
C ASP A 174 -9.74 10.37 -22.50
N LEU A 175 -8.96 11.06 -21.65
CA LEU A 175 -8.42 12.40 -21.90
C LEU A 175 -6.98 12.50 -21.42
N VAL A 176 -6.15 13.21 -22.18
CA VAL A 176 -4.79 13.59 -21.82
C VAL A 176 -4.69 15.10 -21.75
N PHE A 177 -4.35 15.65 -20.59
CA PHE A 177 -4.03 17.05 -20.41
C PHE A 177 -2.52 17.20 -20.27
N VAL A 178 -1.95 18.26 -20.80
CA VAL A 178 -0.52 18.55 -20.74
C VAL A 178 -0.28 20.03 -20.47
N THR A 179 0.88 20.37 -19.87
CA THR A 179 1.19 21.77 -19.51
C THR A 179 1.88 22.56 -20.61
N SER A 180 2.43 21.90 -21.63
CA SER A 180 3.21 22.56 -22.69
C SER A 180 2.97 21.92 -24.05
N GLU A 181 3.30 22.66 -25.11
CA GLU A 181 3.20 22.18 -26.50
C GLU A 181 4.13 21.01 -26.78
N LYS A 182 5.35 21.03 -26.21
CA LYS A 182 6.30 19.92 -26.36
C LYS A 182 5.78 18.62 -25.75
N LEU A 183 5.12 18.71 -24.59
CA LEU A 183 4.42 17.56 -23.98
C LEU A 183 3.22 17.11 -24.82
N ARG A 184 2.51 18.07 -25.47
CA ARG A 184 1.43 17.73 -26.41
C ARG A 184 1.98 16.93 -27.59
N GLN A 185 3.04 17.37 -28.22
CA GLN A 185 3.68 16.68 -29.34
C GLN A 185 4.17 15.28 -28.95
N LYS A 186 4.72 15.14 -27.72
CA LYS A 186 5.10 13.83 -27.15
C LYS A 186 3.89 12.90 -26.99
N ALA A 187 2.81 13.38 -26.37
CA ALA A 187 1.61 12.58 -26.10
C ALA A 187 0.79 12.29 -27.38
N ALA A 188 0.78 13.23 -28.35
CA ALA A 188 0.08 13.09 -29.63
C ALA A 188 0.58 11.92 -30.49
N ARG A 189 1.78 11.39 -30.21
CA ARG A 189 2.29 10.15 -30.86
C ARG A 189 1.47 8.92 -30.46
N PHE A 190 0.70 8.98 -29.38
CA PHE A 190 0.00 7.85 -28.79
C PHE A 190 -1.52 8.00 -28.75
N THR A 191 -2.04 9.23 -28.84
CA THR A 191 -3.46 9.54 -28.82
C THR A 191 -3.73 10.93 -29.42
N ASP A 192 -4.90 11.10 -30.03
CA ASP A 192 -5.43 12.38 -30.55
C ASP A 192 -6.16 13.20 -29.46
N ARG A 193 -6.46 12.60 -28.31
CA ARG A 193 -7.24 13.16 -27.20
C ARG A 193 -6.36 13.98 -26.25
N VAL A 194 -5.50 14.85 -26.78
CA VAL A 194 -4.54 15.66 -26.02
C VAL A 194 -4.92 17.13 -26.09
N THR A 195 -5.08 17.76 -24.91
CA THR A 195 -5.35 19.20 -24.81
C THR A 195 -4.30 19.86 -23.91
N VAL A 196 -3.82 21.04 -24.34
CA VAL A 196 -2.84 21.83 -23.57
C VAL A 196 -3.57 22.67 -22.53
N PHE A 197 -3.17 22.50 -21.27
CA PHE A 197 -3.58 23.31 -20.13
C PHE A 197 -2.34 23.71 -19.33
N PRO A 198 -1.69 24.84 -19.65
CA PRO A 198 -0.61 25.38 -18.84
C PRO A 198 -1.10 25.69 -17.41
N PHE A 199 -0.18 25.87 -16.48
CA PHE A 199 -0.56 26.22 -15.11
C PHE A 199 -1.37 27.52 -15.05
N GLY A 200 -2.42 27.51 -14.23
CA GLY A 200 -3.27 28.67 -13.98
C GLY A 200 -2.71 29.55 -12.86
N VAL A 201 -3.36 30.67 -12.63
CA VAL A 201 -3.12 31.56 -11.50
C VAL A 201 -4.34 31.61 -10.59
N SER A 202 -4.13 31.70 -9.26
CA SER A 202 -5.21 31.94 -8.27
C SER A 202 -5.68 33.41 -8.35
N TYR A 203 -6.24 33.79 -9.49
CA TYR A 203 -6.50 35.16 -9.89
C TYR A 203 -7.22 36.00 -8.81
N ARG A 204 -8.24 35.44 -8.14
CA ARG A 204 -8.97 36.16 -7.07
C ARG A 204 -8.05 36.60 -5.93
N LYS A 205 -7.07 35.79 -5.55
CA LYS A 205 -6.11 36.13 -4.51
C LYS A 205 -5.26 37.34 -4.90
N PHE A 206 -4.81 37.39 -6.16
CA PHE A 206 -4.08 38.54 -6.70
C PHE A 206 -4.97 39.78 -6.86
N GLU A 207 -6.20 39.60 -7.34
CA GLU A 207 -7.19 40.67 -7.47
C GLU A 207 -7.48 41.33 -6.12
N THR A 208 -7.74 40.55 -5.07
CA THR A 208 -7.98 41.07 -3.73
C THR A 208 -6.82 41.91 -3.22
N VAL A 209 -5.57 41.44 -3.35
CA VAL A 209 -4.39 42.18 -2.91
C VAL A 209 -4.11 43.41 -3.80
N ARG A 210 -4.37 43.32 -5.10
CA ARG A 210 -4.20 44.43 -6.04
C ARG A 210 -5.14 45.60 -5.73
N GLU A 211 -6.39 45.28 -5.36
CA GLU A 211 -7.45 46.28 -5.11
C GLU A 211 -7.47 46.78 -3.65
N ALA A 212 -6.96 46.00 -2.70
CA ALA A 212 -6.87 46.40 -1.33
C ALA A 212 -5.80 47.47 -1.10
N ALA A 213 -5.95 48.24 -0.01
CA ALA A 213 -4.92 49.17 0.48
C ALA A 213 -3.74 48.43 1.17
N ASP A 214 -3.57 47.14 0.91
CA ASP A 214 -2.53 46.29 1.49
C ASP A 214 -1.14 46.87 1.22
N GLN A 215 -0.36 47.01 2.30
CA GLN A 215 1.00 47.52 2.23
C GLN A 215 1.95 46.46 1.63
N VAL A 216 2.92 46.96 0.88
CA VAL A 216 4.08 46.17 0.44
C VAL A 216 4.84 45.72 1.69
N PRO A 217 5.37 44.46 1.74
CA PRO A 217 6.12 43.98 2.88
C PRO A 217 7.29 44.91 3.24
N PRO A 218 7.57 45.16 4.53
CA PRO A 218 8.56 46.15 4.96
C PRO A 218 9.98 45.94 4.43
N ASP A 219 10.37 44.69 4.29
CA ASP A 219 11.70 44.29 3.77
C ASP A 219 11.84 44.60 2.25
N LEU A 220 10.76 44.60 1.50
CA LEU A 220 10.75 45.05 0.11
C LEU A 220 10.56 46.57 0.00
N ALA A 221 9.71 47.12 0.84
CA ALA A 221 9.40 48.56 0.84
C ALA A 221 10.63 49.45 1.24
N ALA A 222 11.59 48.88 1.98
CA ALA A 222 12.82 49.54 2.34
C ALA A 222 13.85 49.61 1.19
N LEU A 223 13.64 48.91 0.09
CA LEU A 223 14.57 48.90 -1.03
C LEU A 223 14.32 50.09 -1.98
N PRO A 224 15.40 50.66 -2.58
CA PRO A 224 15.25 51.73 -3.55
C PRO A 224 14.45 51.31 -4.77
N ARG A 225 13.66 52.25 -5.33
CA ARG A 225 12.94 52.00 -6.60
C ARG A 225 13.74 52.56 -7.77
N PRO A 226 13.57 52.04 -9.01
CA PRO A 226 12.60 51.00 -9.38
C PRO A 226 13.05 49.59 -8.97
N ILE A 227 12.05 48.68 -8.74
CA ILE A 227 12.29 47.31 -8.30
C ILE A 227 11.92 46.33 -9.40
N VAL A 228 12.91 45.59 -9.89
CA VAL A 228 12.77 44.46 -10.78
C VAL A 228 12.70 43.18 -9.93
N GLY A 229 11.57 42.46 -9.96
CA GLY A 229 11.30 41.40 -9.02
C GLY A 229 11.21 40.01 -9.64
N TYR A 230 11.72 39.03 -8.92
CA TYR A 230 11.52 37.60 -9.19
C TYR A 230 10.91 36.91 -7.98
N VAL A 231 9.89 36.07 -8.21
CA VAL A 231 9.31 35.23 -7.16
C VAL A 231 9.46 33.76 -7.51
N GLY A 232 9.99 32.96 -6.58
CA GLY A 232 10.18 31.52 -6.73
C GLY A 232 11.55 31.05 -6.27
N GLY A 233 11.76 29.73 -6.22
CA GLY A 233 13.08 29.19 -5.89
C GLY A 233 14.17 29.63 -6.86
N VAL A 234 15.33 29.97 -6.33
CA VAL A 234 16.53 30.24 -7.12
C VAL A 234 17.19 28.89 -7.42
N HIS A 235 16.99 28.40 -8.64
CA HIS A 235 17.39 27.05 -9.07
C HIS A 235 18.48 27.07 -10.11
N GLN A 236 19.07 25.89 -10.40
CA GLN A 236 20.08 25.70 -11.44
C GLN A 236 19.63 26.09 -12.87
N TRP A 237 18.33 26.19 -13.13
CA TRP A 237 17.81 26.65 -14.43
C TRP A 237 17.60 28.16 -14.54
N MET A 238 17.84 28.93 -13.48
CA MET A 238 17.97 30.37 -13.57
C MET A 238 19.35 30.74 -14.13
N ASP A 239 19.36 31.74 -14.98
CA ASP A 239 20.63 32.30 -15.49
C ASP A 239 21.15 33.38 -14.55
N MET A 240 21.70 32.93 -13.41
CA MET A 240 22.23 33.83 -12.38
C MET A 240 23.44 34.66 -12.88
N PRO A 241 24.40 34.10 -13.68
CA PRO A 241 25.48 34.92 -14.27
C PRO A 241 24.93 36.04 -15.14
N MET A 242 23.98 35.74 -16.03
CA MET A 242 23.35 36.77 -16.87
C MET A 242 22.62 37.81 -16.00
N LEU A 243 21.87 37.40 -15.00
CA LEU A 243 21.13 38.32 -14.12
C LEU A 243 22.06 39.23 -13.33
N ALA A 244 23.20 38.72 -12.83
CA ALA A 244 24.21 39.52 -12.13
C ALA A 244 24.88 40.53 -13.08
N ASP A 245 25.12 40.17 -14.35
CA ASP A 245 25.64 41.10 -15.35
C ASP A 245 24.63 42.20 -15.66
N VAL A 246 23.34 41.84 -15.84
CA VAL A 246 22.26 42.80 -16.02
C VAL A 246 22.17 43.77 -14.83
N ALA A 247 22.23 43.25 -13.60
CA ALA A 247 22.18 44.08 -12.39
C ALA A 247 23.36 45.09 -12.33
N ARG A 248 24.56 44.66 -12.64
CA ARG A 248 25.76 45.57 -12.70
C ARG A 248 25.60 46.66 -13.76
N ARG A 249 24.94 46.39 -14.87
CA ARG A 249 24.69 47.37 -15.96
C ARG A 249 23.53 48.32 -15.66
N MET A 250 22.76 48.05 -14.60
CA MET A 250 21.61 48.86 -14.16
C MET A 250 21.74 49.23 -12.66
N PRO A 251 22.78 49.99 -12.25
CA PRO A 251 23.10 50.25 -10.85
C PRO A 251 22.02 51.00 -10.11
N GLU A 252 21.18 51.82 -10.78
CA GLU A 252 20.07 52.59 -10.21
C GLU A 252 18.79 51.76 -10.07
N THR A 253 18.83 50.46 -10.41
CA THR A 253 17.68 49.57 -10.37
C THR A 253 17.91 48.48 -9.33
N THR A 254 16.97 48.26 -8.45
CA THR A 254 17.03 47.18 -7.46
C THR A 254 16.50 45.88 -8.05
N PHE A 255 17.25 44.80 -7.89
CA PHE A 255 16.82 43.45 -8.24
C PHE A 255 16.46 42.67 -6.98
N ALA A 256 15.18 42.33 -6.78
CA ALA A 256 14.68 41.63 -5.58
C ALA A 256 14.24 40.20 -5.91
N LEU A 257 14.91 39.21 -5.34
CA LEU A 257 14.62 37.79 -5.53
C LEU A 257 13.96 37.24 -4.25
N VAL A 258 12.68 36.86 -4.36
CA VAL A 258 11.86 36.35 -3.26
C VAL A 258 11.68 34.84 -3.41
N GLY A 259 12.36 34.06 -2.59
CA GLY A 259 12.27 32.61 -2.60
C GLY A 259 13.50 31.91 -2.00
N PRO A 260 13.43 30.59 -1.79
CA PRO A 260 14.54 29.85 -1.22
C PRO A 260 15.70 29.73 -2.22
N LEU A 261 16.94 29.90 -1.74
CA LEU A 261 18.15 29.59 -2.47
C LEU A 261 18.35 28.07 -2.51
N GLN A 262 18.47 27.50 -3.71
CA GLN A 262 18.70 26.07 -3.94
C GLN A 262 19.99 25.79 -4.70
N ILE A 263 20.73 26.85 -5.00
CA ILE A 263 22.07 26.82 -5.60
C ILE A 263 22.97 27.78 -4.86
N ASP A 264 24.28 27.58 -5.00
CA ASP A 264 25.26 28.57 -4.60
C ASP A 264 25.27 29.76 -5.60
N VAL A 265 25.17 30.96 -5.05
CA VAL A 265 25.14 32.23 -5.82
C VAL A 265 26.33 33.13 -5.53
N THR A 266 27.37 32.62 -4.86
CA THR A 266 28.54 33.39 -4.41
C THR A 266 29.23 34.13 -5.56
N ASP A 267 29.33 33.49 -6.75
CA ASP A 267 29.97 34.05 -7.95
C ASP A 267 29.02 34.92 -8.80
N ALA A 268 27.74 34.98 -8.45
CA ALA A 268 26.69 35.68 -9.23
C ALA A 268 26.04 36.79 -8.38
N THR A 269 26.86 37.79 -7.93
CA THR A 269 26.44 38.90 -7.08
C THR A 269 26.59 40.26 -7.74
N ALA A 270 25.74 41.19 -7.34
CA ALA A 270 25.83 42.62 -7.63
C ALA A 270 25.32 43.39 -6.41
N ALA A 271 25.80 44.63 -6.19
CA ALA A 271 25.43 45.44 -5.02
C ALA A 271 23.91 45.71 -4.91
N ASN A 272 23.24 45.77 -6.05
CA ASN A 272 21.79 46.03 -6.17
C ASN A 272 20.97 44.73 -6.38
N LEU A 273 21.53 43.54 -6.16
CA LEU A 273 20.87 42.25 -6.25
C LEU A 273 20.59 41.70 -4.83
N HIS A 274 19.33 41.69 -4.43
CA HIS A 274 18.89 41.37 -3.07
C HIS A 274 18.15 40.02 -3.03
N PHE A 275 18.57 39.13 -2.14
CA PHE A 275 17.92 37.84 -1.88
C PHE A 275 17.08 37.94 -0.60
N LEU A 276 15.76 38.01 -0.74
CA LEU A 276 14.84 38.18 0.40
C LEU A 276 14.48 36.85 1.08
N GLY A 277 14.93 35.71 0.53
CA GLY A 277 14.70 34.40 1.11
C GLY A 277 13.27 33.88 0.97
N LYS A 278 13.00 32.71 1.55
CA LYS A 278 11.68 32.06 1.48
C LYS A 278 10.61 32.87 2.21
N ARG A 279 9.46 33.07 1.57
CA ARG A 279 8.27 33.71 2.13
C ARG A 279 7.05 32.77 2.07
N PRO A 280 6.04 32.96 2.94
CA PRO A 280 4.76 32.25 2.83
C PRO A 280 4.12 32.49 1.46
N HIS A 281 3.51 31.45 0.89
CA HIS A 281 2.85 31.58 -0.41
C HIS A 281 1.69 32.59 -0.42
N ASP A 282 1.10 32.83 0.76
CA ASP A 282 0.02 33.78 0.92
C ASP A 282 0.51 35.25 0.82
N ASP A 283 1.78 35.51 1.07
CA ASP A 283 2.37 36.85 0.97
C ASP A 283 2.89 37.18 -0.44
N VAL A 284 3.04 36.17 -1.31
CA VAL A 284 3.56 36.34 -2.68
C VAL A 284 2.86 37.48 -3.46
N PRO A 285 1.52 37.62 -3.45
CA PRO A 285 0.87 38.72 -4.14
C PRO A 285 1.28 40.11 -3.63
N ARG A 286 1.57 40.25 -2.32
CA ARG A 286 2.02 41.52 -1.72
C ARG A 286 3.43 41.88 -2.17
N TYR A 287 4.34 40.91 -2.29
CA TYR A 287 5.66 41.13 -2.86
C TYR A 287 5.58 41.54 -4.32
N ILE A 288 4.78 40.83 -5.15
CA ILE A 288 4.62 41.16 -6.57
C ILE A 288 4.00 42.56 -6.74
N LYS A 289 3.10 42.98 -5.83
CA LYS A 289 2.54 44.34 -5.82
C LYS A 289 3.61 45.43 -5.68
N GLY A 290 4.72 45.12 -5.02
CA GLY A 290 5.83 46.05 -4.82
C GLY A 290 6.81 46.11 -6.00
N PHE A 291 6.71 45.24 -7.00
CA PHE A 291 7.57 45.25 -8.18
C PHE A 291 7.09 46.23 -9.25
N ASP A 292 8.03 46.86 -9.91
CA ASP A 292 7.78 47.66 -11.11
C ASP A 292 7.81 46.78 -12.36
N VAL A 293 8.68 45.76 -12.42
CA VAL A 293 8.79 44.77 -13.50
C VAL A 293 8.99 43.38 -12.90
N GLY A 294 8.29 42.39 -13.42
CA GLY A 294 8.52 40.97 -13.13
C GLY A 294 9.47 40.33 -14.12
N ILE A 295 10.36 39.43 -13.66
CA ILE A 295 11.33 38.76 -14.55
C ILE A 295 11.22 37.24 -14.53
N VAL A 296 11.57 36.62 -15.69
CA VAL A 296 11.69 35.18 -15.87
C VAL A 296 13.05 34.89 -16.55
N PRO A 297 14.18 34.94 -15.80
CA PRO A 297 15.52 34.86 -16.34
C PRO A 297 16.01 33.39 -16.35
N TYR A 298 15.38 32.55 -17.19
CA TYR A 298 15.72 31.13 -17.26
C TYR A 298 16.76 30.84 -18.35
N ARG A 299 17.67 29.91 -18.07
CA ARG A 299 18.58 29.38 -19.09
C ARG A 299 17.80 28.60 -20.13
N LEU A 300 18.14 28.75 -21.39
CA LEU A 300 17.61 27.91 -22.45
C LEU A 300 18.24 26.52 -22.35
N SER A 301 17.41 25.52 -22.18
CA SER A 301 17.79 24.11 -22.08
C SER A 301 16.66 23.21 -22.53
N ASP A 302 16.95 21.92 -22.77
CA ASP A 302 15.91 20.93 -23.06
C ASP A 302 14.85 20.82 -21.98
N TYR A 303 15.24 21.07 -20.73
CA TYR A 303 14.30 21.09 -19.61
C TYR A 303 13.40 22.32 -19.65
N THR A 304 13.99 23.53 -19.66
CA THR A 304 13.24 24.80 -19.63
C THR A 304 12.39 25.05 -20.89
N ALA A 305 12.74 24.44 -22.01
CA ALA A 305 11.91 24.43 -23.21
C ALA A 305 10.55 23.73 -23.03
N ASN A 306 10.38 22.93 -21.97
CA ASN A 306 9.12 22.26 -21.64
C ASN A 306 8.35 22.97 -20.51
N VAL A 307 8.94 24.00 -19.89
CA VAL A 307 8.40 24.62 -18.68
C VAL A 307 7.59 25.85 -19.03
N TYR A 308 6.31 25.81 -18.71
CA TYR A 308 5.49 27.01 -18.68
C TYR A 308 5.75 27.76 -17.35
N PRO A 309 6.25 29.00 -17.37
CA PRO A 309 6.57 29.73 -16.14
C PRO A 309 5.30 30.18 -15.40
N THR A 310 4.98 29.55 -14.26
CA THR A 310 3.76 29.85 -13.49
C THR A 310 3.66 31.30 -13.07
N LYS A 311 4.81 31.91 -12.71
CA LYS A 311 4.93 33.32 -12.27
C LYS A 311 4.51 34.34 -13.35
N LEU A 312 4.52 33.97 -14.61
CA LEU A 312 4.05 34.83 -15.69
C LEU A 312 2.61 35.31 -15.43
N ASN A 313 1.69 34.37 -15.18
CA ASN A 313 0.31 34.72 -14.90
C ASN A 313 0.11 35.48 -13.57
N GLU A 314 1.01 35.27 -12.60
CA GLU A 314 1.01 35.99 -11.31
C GLU A 314 1.38 37.46 -11.52
N TYR A 315 2.42 37.75 -12.31
CA TYR A 315 2.81 39.11 -12.66
C TYR A 315 1.73 39.82 -13.45
N LEU A 316 1.18 39.15 -14.48
CA LEU A 316 0.09 39.72 -15.28
C LEU A 316 -1.18 39.96 -14.46
N ALA A 317 -1.48 39.13 -13.44
CA ALA A 317 -2.62 39.34 -12.55
C ALA A 317 -2.47 40.61 -11.69
N MET A 318 -1.23 41.03 -11.37
CA MET A 318 -0.96 42.32 -10.71
C MET A 318 -0.90 43.47 -11.73
N GLY A 319 -0.90 43.18 -13.01
CA GLY A 319 -0.86 44.16 -14.10
C GLY A 319 0.51 44.73 -14.39
N ILE A 320 1.60 44.16 -13.78
CA ILE A 320 2.97 44.62 -14.05
C ILE A 320 3.54 44.08 -15.36
N PRO A 321 4.45 44.80 -16.00
CA PRO A 321 5.16 44.30 -17.19
C PRO A 321 6.07 43.12 -16.85
N VAL A 322 6.35 42.27 -17.85
CA VAL A 322 7.19 41.08 -17.68
C VAL A 322 8.27 41.04 -18.73
N VAL A 323 9.49 40.76 -18.29
CA VAL A 323 10.63 40.48 -19.17
C VAL A 323 11.10 39.04 -18.95
N ALA A 324 11.26 38.30 -20.01
CA ALA A 324 11.65 36.89 -19.95
C ALA A 324 12.75 36.57 -20.96
N THR A 325 13.56 35.56 -20.67
CA THR A 325 14.41 34.91 -21.67
C THR A 325 13.55 34.23 -22.73
N ASP A 326 14.14 33.96 -23.88
CA ASP A 326 13.46 33.52 -25.09
C ASP A 326 13.04 32.03 -25.02
N LEU A 327 12.08 31.73 -24.13
CA LEU A 327 11.53 30.40 -23.95
C LEU A 327 10.46 30.09 -25.01
N PRO A 328 10.39 28.86 -25.56
CA PRO A 328 9.36 28.48 -26.53
C PRO A 328 7.93 28.70 -26.03
N GLU A 329 7.66 28.44 -24.76
CA GLU A 329 6.32 28.64 -24.16
C GLU A 329 5.98 30.15 -24.01
N ILE A 330 6.97 31.05 -23.84
CA ILE A 330 6.74 32.50 -23.84
C ILE A 330 6.42 33.00 -25.25
N ARG A 331 7.16 32.54 -26.28
CA ARG A 331 6.85 32.87 -27.68
C ARG A 331 5.42 32.47 -28.04
N ARG A 332 5.03 31.25 -27.65
CA ARG A 332 3.68 30.74 -27.87
C ARG A 332 2.64 31.58 -27.12
N PHE A 333 2.92 31.92 -25.86
CA PHE A 333 2.04 32.79 -25.08
C PHE A 333 1.79 34.12 -25.77
N ASN A 334 2.84 34.77 -26.29
CA ASN A 334 2.73 36.01 -27.05
C ASN A 334 2.00 35.82 -28.38
N ALA A 335 2.16 34.70 -29.06
CA ALA A 335 1.41 34.41 -30.29
C ALA A 335 -0.10 34.24 -30.01
N GLU A 336 -0.49 33.72 -28.85
CA GLU A 336 -1.87 33.47 -28.45
C GLU A 336 -2.54 34.75 -27.89
N HIS A 337 -1.80 35.55 -27.11
CA HIS A 337 -2.36 36.67 -26.34
C HIS A 337 -1.87 38.07 -26.78
N GLY A 338 -1.09 38.14 -27.86
CA GLY A 338 -0.39 39.35 -28.28
C GLY A 338 0.91 39.58 -27.48
N PRO A 339 1.71 40.61 -27.81
CA PRO A 339 3.02 40.86 -27.20
C PRO A 339 2.88 41.37 -25.76
N ARG A 340 2.58 40.45 -24.81
CA ARG A 340 2.36 40.75 -23.38
C ARG A 340 3.62 40.61 -22.54
N VAL A 341 4.61 39.91 -23.07
CA VAL A 341 5.90 39.64 -22.40
C VAL A 341 7.01 40.11 -23.33
N ALA A 342 7.89 40.96 -22.83
CA ALA A 342 9.11 41.32 -23.55
C ALA A 342 10.09 40.13 -23.50
N VAL A 343 10.57 39.72 -24.68
CA VAL A 343 11.45 38.57 -24.84
C VAL A 343 12.86 39.08 -25.15
N ALA A 344 13.87 38.56 -24.45
CA ALA A 344 15.25 39.00 -24.59
C ALA A 344 16.21 37.79 -24.65
N ASP A 345 17.18 37.84 -25.52
CA ASP A 345 18.23 36.86 -25.63
C ASP A 345 19.58 37.52 -25.23
N GLY A 346 20.17 37.03 -24.14
CA GLY A 346 21.37 37.57 -23.55
C GLY A 346 21.19 38.85 -22.72
N ALA A 347 22.27 39.26 -22.01
CA ALA A 347 22.23 40.33 -21.02
C ALA A 347 21.93 41.70 -21.62
N GLU A 348 22.49 42.02 -22.81
CA GLU A 348 22.29 43.30 -23.46
C GLU A 348 20.83 43.54 -23.86
N ALA A 349 20.25 42.55 -24.54
CA ALA A 349 18.83 42.60 -24.91
C ALA A 349 17.92 42.62 -23.65
N PHE A 350 18.32 41.94 -22.58
CA PHE A 350 17.57 41.93 -21.34
C PHE A 350 17.57 43.31 -20.65
N VAL A 351 18.73 44.00 -20.64
CA VAL A 351 18.81 45.40 -20.15
C VAL A 351 17.94 46.33 -20.97
N ALA A 352 17.98 46.24 -22.32
CA ALA A 352 17.14 47.05 -23.18
C ALA A 352 15.65 46.82 -22.93
N ALA A 353 15.23 45.56 -22.80
CA ALA A 353 13.86 45.18 -22.50
C ALA A 353 13.41 45.65 -21.11
N LEU A 354 14.26 45.59 -20.08
CA LEU A 354 13.98 46.13 -18.76
C LEU A 354 13.80 47.63 -18.75
N LYS A 355 14.67 48.38 -19.44
CA LYS A 355 14.56 49.84 -19.55
C LYS A 355 13.22 50.24 -20.21
N ALA A 356 12.85 49.57 -21.30
CA ALA A 356 11.57 49.77 -21.94
C ALA A 356 10.37 49.40 -21.05
N ALA A 357 10.48 48.30 -20.25
CA ALA A 357 9.44 47.85 -19.32
C ALA A 357 9.29 48.74 -18.09
N LEU A 358 10.30 49.50 -17.71
CA LEU A 358 10.28 50.47 -16.61
C LEU A 358 9.59 51.77 -16.99
N GLU A 359 9.45 52.05 -18.28
CA GLU A 359 8.65 53.21 -18.74
C GLU A 359 7.18 53.06 -18.28
N PRO A 360 6.51 54.18 -17.95
CA PRO A 360 5.13 54.15 -17.49
C PRO A 360 4.19 53.46 -18.50
N ALA A 361 3.63 52.33 -18.14
CA ALA A 361 2.65 51.63 -18.97
C ALA A 361 1.28 52.37 -19.03
N SER A 362 0.63 52.37 -20.19
CA SER A 362 -0.72 52.90 -20.32
C SER A 362 -1.72 52.10 -19.45
N PRO A 363 -2.81 52.77 -18.98
CA PRO A 363 -3.89 52.07 -18.27
C PRO A 363 -4.49 50.90 -19.08
N ASP A 364 -4.52 51.04 -20.42
CA ASP A 364 -5.04 50.01 -21.31
C ASP A 364 -4.14 48.77 -21.36
N GLU A 365 -2.83 48.94 -21.43
CA GLU A 365 -1.89 47.81 -21.35
C GLU A 365 -1.96 47.09 -20.04
N ARG A 366 -2.09 47.82 -18.94
CA ARG A 366 -2.28 47.22 -17.61
C ARG A 366 -3.59 46.41 -17.56
N ARG A 367 -4.70 46.95 -18.06
CA ARG A 367 -5.98 46.24 -18.14
C ARG A 367 -5.89 45.00 -19.03
N ALA A 368 -5.17 45.09 -20.15
CA ALA A 368 -4.99 43.96 -21.06
C ALA A 368 -4.18 42.80 -20.39
N ARG A 369 -3.11 43.11 -19.63
CA ARG A 369 -2.36 42.11 -18.84
C ARG A 369 -3.25 41.40 -17.82
N ILE A 370 -4.03 42.15 -17.07
CA ILE A 370 -4.99 41.63 -16.07
C ILE A 370 -6.05 40.76 -16.74
N ALA A 371 -6.61 41.16 -17.89
CA ALA A 371 -7.61 40.39 -18.61
C ALA A 371 -7.07 39.03 -19.09
N VAL A 372 -5.83 39.00 -19.58
CA VAL A 372 -5.15 37.74 -19.96
C VAL A 372 -4.95 36.82 -18.74
N ALA A 373 -4.49 37.38 -17.63
CA ALA A 373 -4.34 36.58 -16.40
C ALA A 373 -5.68 36.03 -15.87
N ARG A 374 -6.77 36.81 -15.99
CA ARG A 374 -8.12 36.37 -15.62
C ARG A 374 -8.57 35.19 -16.48
N GLY A 375 -8.36 35.24 -17.80
CA GLY A 375 -8.62 34.12 -18.73
C GLY A 375 -7.74 32.89 -18.46
N ASN A 376 -6.55 33.08 -17.87
CA ASN A 376 -5.61 32.05 -17.48
C ASN A 376 -5.73 31.64 -16.00
N SER A 377 -6.81 32.03 -15.31
CA SER A 377 -7.06 31.63 -13.94
C SER A 377 -7.28 30.12 -13.83
N TRP A 378 -6.99 29.55 -12.65
CA TRP A 378 -7.32 28.15 -12.36
C TRP A 378 -8.81 27.88 -12.55
N HIS A 379 -9.67 28.81 -12.14
CA HIS A 379 -11.11 28.68 -12.32
C HIS A 379 -11.49 28.53 -13.80
N ALA A 380 -11.00 29.39 -14.69
CA ALA A 380 -11.27 29.32 -16.11
C ALA A 380 -10.73 28.02 -16.76
N ARG A 381 -9.52 27.61 -16.36
CA ARG A 381 -8.92 26.36 -16.87
C ARG A 381 -9.69 25.12 -16.40
N ILE A 382 -10.03 25.05 -15.11
CA ILE A 382 -10.78 23.92 -14.53
C ILE A 382 -12.18 23.86 -15.14
N ALA A 383 -12.83 25.01 -15.41
CA ALA A 383 -14.11 25.05 -16.08
C ALA A 383 -14.02 24.44 -17.50
N ARG A 384 -12.99 24.81 -18.29
CA ARG A 384 -12.77 24.20 -19.61
C ARG A 384 -12.42 22.71 -19.53
N MET A 385 -11.59 22.29 -18.54
CA MET A 385 -11.32 20.86 -18.27
C MET A 385 -12.62 20.13 -17.92
N SER A 386 -13.49 20.74 -17.12
CA SER A 386 -14.79 20.19 -16.72
C SER A 386 -15.71 19.92 -17.91
N THR A 387 -15.77 20.86 -18.87
CA THR A 387 -16.53 20.68 -20.12
C THR A 387 -16.03 19.45 -20.88
N LEU A 388 -14.73 19.33 -21.11
CA LEU A 388 -14.15 18.17 -21.83
C LEU A 388 -14.40 16.85 -21.10
N ILE A 389 -14.33 16.85 -19.78
CA ILE A 389 -14.61 15.66 -18.97
C ILE A 389 -16.08 15.26 -19.07
N ASP A 390 -17.01 16.23 -19.06
CA ASP A 390 -18.44 15.96 -19.21
C ASP A 390 -18.76 15.43 -20.62
N GLU A 391 -18.21 16.01 -21.66
CA GLU A 391 -18.34 15.53 -23.04
C GLU A 391 -17.84 14.07 -23.16
N ALA A 392 -16.67 13.78 -22.64
CA ALA A 392 -16.12 12.42 -22.63
C ALA A 392 -17.00 11.44 -21.83
N ARG A 393 -17.60 11.91 -20.71
CA ARG A 393 -18.51 11.11 -19.88
C ARG A 393 -19.79 10.78 -20.62
N GLN A 394 -20.39 11.77 -21.30
CA GLN A 394 -21.60 11.59 -22.10
C GLN A 394 -21.36 10.63 -23.27
N ALA A 395 -20.28 10.84 -24.01
CA ALA A 395 -19.88 9.96 -25.11
C ALA A 395 -19.67 8.50 -24.66
N LYS A 396 -19.11 8.31 -23.47
CA LYS A 396 -18.85 6.96 -22.90
C LYS A 396 -20.13 6.31 -22.37
N ARG A 397 -21.10 7.09 -21.84
CA ARG A 397 -22.42 6.58 -21.42
C ARG A 397 -23.22 6.03 -22.59
N GLY A 398 -23.19 6.70 -23.75
CA GLY A 398 -23.89 6.25 -24.95
C GLY A 398 -23.33 4.99 -25.61
N ARG A 399 -22.07 4.61 -25.29
CA ARG A 399 -21.37 3.45 -25.90
C ARG A 399 -21.39 2.17 -25.07
N ARG A 400 -21.83 2.22 -23.80
CA ARG A 400 -21.76 1.06 -22.87
C ARG A 400 -23.12 0.53 -22.49
N ASP A 401 -23.33 -0.76 -22.73
CA ASP A 401 -24.44 -1.47 -22.11
C ASP A 401 -24.14 -1.71 -20.60
N PRO A 402 -25.00 -1.22 -19.68
CA PRO A 402 -24.73 -1.27 -18.23
C PRO A 402 -24.52 -2.69 -17.66
N TRP A 403 -25.12 -3.72 -18.28
CA TRP A 403 -25.03 -5.09 -17.81
C TRP A 403 -23.66 -5.73 -18.05
N GLU A 404 -23.01 -5.42 -19.20
CA GLU A 404 -21.68 -5.96 -19.51
C GLU A 404 -20.62 -5.49 -18.50
N ALA A 405 -20.68 -4.23 -18.06
CA ALA A 405 -19.77 -3.71 -17.06
C ALA A 405 -19.96 -4.40 -15.71
N LYS A 406 -21.23 -4.63 -15.29
CA LYS A 406 -21.57 -5.38 -14.08
C LYS A 406 -21.09 -6.83 -14.16
N LEU A 407 -21.32 -7.50 -15.28
CA LEU A 407 -20.92 -8.90 -15.50
C LEU A 407 -19.40 -9.04 -15.45
N ARG A 408 -18.64 -8.18 -16.16
CA ARG A 408 -17.16 -8.16 -16.11
C ARG A 408 -16.63 -7.93 -14.69
N HIS A 409 -17.28 -7.07 -13.90
CA HIS A 409 -16.91 -6.83 -12.51
C HIS A 409 -17.13 -8.08 -11.63
N ILE A 410 -18.28 -8.76 -11.81
CA ILE A 410 -18.60 -10.02 -11.10
C ILE A 410 -17.57 -11.09 -11.46
N TYR A 411 -17.31 -11.32 -12.73
CA TYR A 411 -16.33 -12.33 -13.17
C TYR A 411 -14.91 -12.07 -12.67
N ARG A 412 -14.43 -10.82 -12.72
CA ARG A 412 -13.09 -10.46 -12.18
C ARG A 412 -13.02 -10.73 -10.68
N ARG A 413 -14.07 -10.39 -9.94
CA ARG A 413 -14.12 -10.59 -8.48
C ARG A 413 -14.17 -12.07 -8.11
N THR A 414 -14.96 -12.86 -8.83
CA THR A 414 -15.10 -14.31 -8.64
C THR A 414 -13.79 -15.03 -8.98
N ARG A 415 -13.17 -14.71 -10.12
CA ARG A 415 -11.86 -15.27 -10.52
C ARG A 415 -10.75 -14.97 -9.49
N GLY A 416 -10.73 -13.75 -8.93
CA GLY A 416 -9.76 -13.40 -7.88
C GLY A 416 -9.97 -14.20 -6.58
N ARG A 417 -11.22 -14.46 -6.21
CA ARG A 417 -11.56 -15.28 -5.03
C ARG A 417 -11.19 -16.75 -5.25
N ILE A 418 -11.56 -17.31 -6.40
CA ILE A 418 -11.22 -18.69 -6.76
C ILE A 418 -9.70 -18.88 -6.78
N GLY A 419 -8.94 -17.94 -7.38
CA GLY A 419 -7.49 -17.99 -7.38
C GLY A 419 -6.88 -17.94 -5.97
N ALA A 420 -7.42 -17.11 -5.08
CA ALA A 420 -6.95 -17.04 -3.69
C ALA A 420 -7.24 -18.33 -2.93
N VAL A 421 -8.45 -18.90 -3.10
CA VAL A 421 -8.83 -20.19 -2.48
C VAL A 421 -7.93 -21.31 -3.01
N ALA A 422 -7.68 -21.36 -4.31
CA ALA A 422 -6.81 -22.36 -4.91
C ALA A 422 -5.37 -22.28 -4.37
N VAL A 423 -4.81 -21.07 -4.23
CA VAL A 423 -3.47 -20.88 -3.65
C VAL A 423 -3.42 -21.35 -2.19
N VAL A 424 -4.44 -21.02 -1.39
CA VAL A 424 -4.52 -21.46 0.02
C VAL A 424 -4.67 -22.98 0.10
N ALA A 425 -5.50 -23.59 -0.77
CA ALA A 425 -5.69 -25.03 -0.81
C ALA A 425 -4.38 -25.76 -1.19
N VAL A 426 -3.67 -25.26 -2.20
CA VAL A 426 -2.37 -25.83 -2.59
C VAL A 426 -1.33 -25.66 -1.48
N ALA A 427 -1.27 -24.49 -0.84
CA ALA A 427 -0.36 -24.27 0.27
C ALA A 427 -0.65 -25.21 1.45
N LEU A 428 -1.92 -25.36 1.81
CA LEU A 428 -2.36 -26.27 2.87
C LEU A 428 -2.03 -27.73 2.51
N PHE A 429 -2.29 -28.12 1.26
CA PHE A 429 -1.94 -29.45 0.77
C PHE A 429 -0.44 -29.71 0.89
N VAL A 430 0.40 -28.78 0.44
CA VAL A 430 1.85 -28.93 0.56
C VAL A 430 2.28 -28.99 2.04
N LEU A 431 1.73 -28.13 2.89
CA LEU A 431 2.06 -28.11 4.32
C LEU A 431 1.70 -29.41 5.03
N LEU A 432 0.53 -30.01 4.72
CA LEU A 432 0.05 -31.22 5.39
C LEU A 432 0.69 -32.50 4.83
N PHE A 433 0.89 -32.59 3.51
CA PHE A 433 1.30 -33.84 2.86
C PHE A 433 2.79 -33.90 2.51
N TYR A 434 3.54 -32.78 2.55
CA TYR A 434 4.94 -32.74 2.11
C TYR A 434 5.91 -32.11 3.10
N THR A 435 5.41 -31.59 4.26
CA THR A 435 6.28 -31.00 5.28
C THR A 435 6.19 -31.73 6.62
N SER A 436 7.09 -31.42 7.54
CA SER A 436 7.06 -31.95 8.92
C SER A 436 6.01 -31.26 9.82
N LEU A 437 5.22 -30.33 9.31
CA LEU A 437 4.24 -29.59 10.11
C LEU A 437 3.27 -30.48 10.93
N PRO A 438 2.67 -31.56 10.36
CA PRO A 438 1.82 -32.46 11.13
C PRO A 438 2.53 -33.06 12.34
N TRP A 439 3.79 -33.40 12.19
CA TRP A 439 4.59 -34.01 13.26
C TRP A 439 5.01 -33.01 14.33
N VAL A 440 5.26 -31.77 13.95
CA VAL A 440 5.45 -30.67 14.91
C VAL A 440 4.18 -30.46 15.74
N LEU A 441 3.01 -30.50 15.09
CA LEU A 441 1.71 -30.41 15.78
C LEU A 441 1.43 -31.66 16.64
N ALA A 442 1.94 -32.81 16.26
CA ALA A 442 1.78 -34.06 17.02
C ALA A 442 2.72 -34.16 18.24
N ALA A 443 3.86 -33.48 18.21
CA ALA A 443 4.88 -33.56 19.27
C ALA A 443 4.33 -33.30 20.69
N PRO A 444 3.43 -32.33 20.94
CA PRO A 444 2.86 -32.13 22.27
C PRO A 444 2.05 -33.32 22.81
N LEU A 445 1.54 -34.20 21.94
CA LEU A 445 0.75 -35.37 22.32
C LEU A 445 1.61 -36.51 22.84
N ARG A 446 2.90 -36.54 22.47
CA ARG A 446 3.85 -37.57 22.89
C ARG A 446 4.32 -37.32 24.33
N ARG A 447 4.30 -38.39 25.10
CA ARG A 447 4.87 -38.44 26.45
C ARG A 447 5.64 -39.75 26.59
N GLU A 448 6.91 -39.68 26.96
CA GLU A 448 7.73 -40.85 27.17
C GLU A 448 8.68 -40.62 28.36
N ALA A 449 9.01 -41.68 29.04
CA ALA A 449 10.01 -41.68 30.10
C ALA A 449 10.88 -42.95 30.01
N VAL A 450 12.05 -42.86 30.56
CA VAL A 450 12.94 -44.04 30.64
C VAL A 450 12.27 -45.10 31.51
N PRO A 451 12.11 -46.34 31.03
CA PRO A 451 11.53 -47.45 31.81
C PRO A 451 12.27 -47.64 33.11
N ARG A 452 11.55 -47.88 34.20
CA ARG A 452 12.06 -48.15 35.53
C ARG A 452 11.34 -49.37 36.10
N ALA A 453 11.96 -50.06 37.08
CA ALA A 453 11.32 -51.19 37.74
C ALA A 453 9.94 -50.82 38.27
N ALA A 454 8.92 -51.63 37.97
CA ALA A 454 7.51 -51.37 38.25
C ALA A 454 6.80 -52.68 38.69
N ASP A 455 5.61 -52.55 39.28
CA ASP A 455 4.83 -53.69 39.74
C ASP A 455 4.14 -54.40 38.57
N ALA A 456 3.71 -53.63 37.57
CA ALA A 456 3.06 -54.17 36.39
C ALA A 456 3.28 -53.32 35.12
N ILE A 457 3.14 -53.95 33.96
CA ILE A 457 3.05 -53.32 32.66
C ILE A 457 1.56 -53.26 32.28
N VAL A 458 1.02 -52.05 32.10
CA VAL A 458 -0.36 -51.84 31.69
C VAL A 458 -0.39 -51.48 30.20
N VAL A 459 -1.17 -52.25 29.44
CA VAL A 459 -1.25 -52.05 28.00
C VAL A 459 -2.68 -51.65 27.65
N PHE A 460 -2.87 -50.42 27.22
CA PHE A 460 -4.15 -49.96 26.69
C PHE A 460 -4.27 -50.39 25.24
N ALA A 461 -5.33 -51.09 24.95
CA ALA A 461 -5.65 -51.46 23.58
C ALA A 461 -6.06 -50.25 22.77
N GLY A 462 -5.90 -50.31 21.46
CA GLY A 462 -6.09 -49.15 20.59
C GLY A 462 -7.45 -49.04 19.93
N GLY A 463 -8.30 -50.03 20.13
CA GLY A 463 -9.50 -50.15 19.36
C GLY A 463 -9.21 -50.31 17.84
N VAL A 464 -10.19 -50.81 17.11
CA VAL A 464 -10.16 -50.85 15.65
C VAL A 464 -10.25 -49.37 15.18
N GLY A 465 -9.14 -48.64 15.06
CA GLY A 465 -9.35 -47.27 14.74
C GLY A 465 -8.17 -46.35 14.43
N GLU A 466 -6.96 -46.72 14.76
CA GLU A 466 -5.81 -45.85 14.42
C GLU A 466 -5.51 -45.88 12.91
N SER A 467 -5.79 -46.98 12.21
CA SER A 467 -5.60 -47.12 10.75
C SER A 467 -6.90 -47.37 9.98
N GLY A 468 -8.04 -47.48 10.64
CA GLY A 468 -9.30 -47.89 10.00
C GLY A 468 -9.34 -49.38 9.58
N GLN A 469 -8.26 -50.14 9.83
CA GLN A 469 -8.17 -51.56 9.53
C GLN A 469 -7.95 -52.33 10.85
N ALA A 470 -8.64 -53.43 10.99
CA ALA A 470 -8.42 -54.35 12.10
C ALA A 470 -6.96 -54.89 12.04
N GLY A 471 -6.13 -54.68 13.06
CA GLY A 471 -5.01 -55.53 13.27
C GLY A 471 -3.61 -54.97 13.45
N GLY A 472 -3.29 -53.69 13.31
CA GLY A 472 -1.91 -53.21 13.47
C GLY A 472 -1.53 -52.76 14.88
N GLY A 473 -2.34 -51.93 15.49
CA GLY A 473 -1.98 -51.18 16.69
C GLY A 473 -1.80 -52.01 17.97
N TYR A 474 -2.59 -53.05 18.20
CA TYR A 474 -2.44 -53.90 19.39
C TYR A 474 -1.22 -54.82 19.33
N GLN A 475 -0.82 -55.33 18.16
CA GLN A 475 0.37 -56.17 17.99
C GLN A 475 1.64 -55.43 18.39
N GLU A 476 1.78 -54.17 17.95
CA GLU A 476 2.94 -53.31 18.30
C GLU A 476 2.99 -53.05 19.81
N ARG A 477 1.83 -52.86 20.45
CA ARG A 477 1.74 -52.63 21.90
C ARG A 477 2.07 -53.91 22.69
N VAL A 478 1.54 -55.05 22.26
CA VAL A 478 1.89 -56.35 22.89
C VAL A 478 3.39 -56.60 22.79
N LYS A 479 3.96 -56.40 21.60
CA LYS A 479 5.42 -56.57 21.41
C LYS A 479 6.19 -55.64 22.34
N ALA A 480 5.88 -54.37 22.40
CA ALA A 480 6.57 -53.42 23.29
C ALA A 480 6.45 -53.81 24.76
N ALA A 481 5.27 -54.28 25.18
CA ALA A 481 5.06 -54.75 26.53
C ALA A 481 5.83 -56.04 26.83
N VAL A 482 5.88 -57.00 25.89
CA VAL A 482 6.70 -58.24 26.04
C VAL A 482 8.19 -57.93 26.11
N ASP A 483 8.67 -56.96 25.32
CA ASP A 483 10.07 -56.53 25.37
C ASP A 483 10.42 -55.93 26.76
N LEU A 484 9.54 -55.12 27.34
CA LEU A 484 9.69 -54.60 28.71
C LEU A 484 9.63 -55.71 29.76
N TYR A 485 8.77 -56.70 29.63
CA TYR A 485 8.67 -57.86 30.51
C TYR A 485 9.94 -58.71 30.49
N ARG A 486 10.45 -59.05 29.28
CA ARG A 486 11.68 -59.79 29.08
C ARG A 486 12.91 -59.05 29.60
N ALA A 487 12.90 -57.73 29.55
CA ALA A 487 13.94 -56.89 30.13
C ALA A 487 13.87 -56.82 31.69
N GLY A 488 12.85 -57.46 32.29
CA GLY A 488 12.73 -57.57 33.74
C GLY A 488 12.19 -56.31 34.43
N PHE A 489 11.58 -55.39 33.71
CA PHE A 489 11.07 -54.15 34.28
C PHE A 489 9.83 -54.36 35.17
N ALA A 490 9.02 -55.38 34.92
CA ALA A 490 7.90 -55.71 35.79
C ALA A 490 7.53 -57.20 35.70
N PRO A 491 7.08 -57.84 36.81
CA PRO A 491 6.76 -59.26 36.86
C PRO A 491 5.33 -59.59 36.36
N ARG A 492 4.48 -58.55 36.09
CA ARG A 492 3.07 -58.71 35.72
C ARG A 492 2.73 -57.86 34.52
N MET A 493 1.74 -58.30 33.75
CA MET A 493 1.17 -57.57 32.62
C MET A 493 -0.35 -57.48 32.78
N ILE A 494 -0.92 -56.31 32.44
CA ILE A 494 -2.37 -56.08 32.42
C ILE A 494 -2.71 -55.67 31.01
N PHE A 495 -3.53 -56.44 30.34
CA PHE A 495 -4.13 -56.06 29.05
C PHE A 495 -5.54 -55.54 29.29
N GLU A 496 -5.77 -54.30 28.85
CA GLU A 496 -7.04 -53.62 29.03
C GLU A 496 -7.64 -53.31 27.65
N SER A 497 -8.87 -53.79 27.45
CA SER A 497 -9.74 -53.45 26.30
C SER A 497 -11.14 -53.92 26.53
N GLY A 498 -12.09 -53.03 26.47
CA GLY A 498 -13.54 -53.35 26.41
C GLY A 498 -14.09 -53.59 25.00
N TYR A 499 -13.22 -53.53 23.99
CA TYR A 499 -13.69 -53.77 22.61
C TYR A 499 -13.93 -55.27 22.37
N ALA A 500 -15.17 -55.57 21.97
CA ALA A 500 -15.61 -56.89 21.54
C ALA A 500 -16.30 -56.81 20.17
N PHE A 501 -15.64 -57.35 19.16
CA PHE A 501 -16.17 -57.56 17.83
C PHE A 501 -16.47 -59.05 17.62
N ALA A 502 -15.90 -59.66 16.57
CA ALA A 502 -15.90 -61.11 16.40
C ALA A 502 -15.06 -61.84 17.49
N PHE A 503 -14.20 -61.12 18.19
CA PHE A 503 -13.31 -61.57 19.24
C PHE A 503 -13.10 -60.44 20.27
N ARG A 504 -12.67 -60.80 21.49
CA ARG A 504 -12.27 -59.82 22.52
C ARG A 504 -10.81 -59.45 22.35
N GLU A 505 -10.53 -58.19 22.16
CA GLU A 505 -9.18 -57.70 21.84
C GLU A 505 -8.17 -58.03 22.97
N ALA A 506 -8.56 -57.85 24.21
CA ALA A 506 -7.71 -58.19 25.37
C ALA A 506 -7.28 -59.67 25.42
N GLU A 507 -8.18 -60.60 25.03
CA GLU A 507 -7.90 -62.04 24.98
C GLU A 507 -6.87 -62.34 23.88
N ILE A 508 -7.00 -61.71 22.71
CA ILE A 508 -5.98 -61.87 21.63
C ILE A 508 -4.62 -61.30 22.05
N MET A 509 -4.63 -60.16 22.72
CA MET A 509 -3.35 -59.55 23.22
C MET A 509 -2.69 -60.48 24.21
N ARG A 510 -3.47 -61.14 25.11
CA ARG A 510 -2.95 -62.19 26.01
C ARG A 510 -2.31 -63.35 25.22
N ASP A 511 -3.05 -63.90 24.26
CA ASP A 511 -2.62 -65.07 23.51
C ASP A 511 -1.35 -64.78 22.68
N LEU A 512 -1.27 -63.58 22.08
CA LEU A 512 -0.04 -63.10 21.44
C LEU A 512 1.13 -62.96 22.41
N ALA A 513 0.93 -62.52 23.65
CA ALA A 513 1.96 -62.42 24.63
C ALA A 513 2.44 -63.81 25.09
N ILE A 514 1.49 -64.77 25.25
CA ILE A 514 1.82 -66.16 25.59
C ILE A 514 2.67 -66.82 24.48
N VAL A 515 2.26 -66.66 23.21
CA VAL A 515 3.04 -67.15 22.07
C VAL A 515 4.46 -66.56 22.05
N GLN A 516 4.63 -65.34 22.53
CA GLN A 516 5.93 -64.70 22.68
C GLN A 516 6.63 -65.07 24.00
N GLY A 517 6.16 -66.07 24.74
CA GLY A 517 6.87 -66.66 25.89
C GLY A 517 6.55 -65.99 27.25
N VAL A 518 5.50 -65.21 27.38
CA VAL A 518 5.06 -64.68 28.68
C VAL A 518 4.16 -65.75 29.37
N PRO A 519 4.45 -66.16 30.60
CA PRO A 519 3.60 -67.11 31.31
C PRO A 519 2.15 -66.58 31.50
N ALA A 520 1.17 -67.44 31.27
CA ALA A 520 -0.25 -67.05 31.49
C ALA A 520 -0.51 -66.54 32.91
N SER A 521 0.20 -67.07 33.90
CA SER A 521 0.10 -66.63 35.30
C SER A 521 0.60 -65.21 35.57
N ALA A 522 1.38 -64.63 34.62
CA ALA A 522 1.88 -63.27 34.73
C ALA A 522 0.89 -62.23 34.09
N ILE A 523 -0.18 -62.70 33.42
CA ILE A 523 -1.07 -61.86 32.66
C ILE A 523 -2.43 -61.72 33.38
N VAL A 524 -2.89 -60.48 33.49
CA VAL A 524 -4.23 -60.11 34.00
C VAL A 524 -4.99 -59.45 32.87
N LEU A 525 -6.29 -59.76 32.73
CA LEU A 525 -7.15 -59.15 31.72
C LEU A 525 -8.20 -58.24 32.40
N GLU A 526 -8.38 -57.05 31.81
CA GLU A 526 -9.56 -56.21 32.07
C GLU A 526 -10.31 -56.00 30.74
N THR A 527 -11.59 -56.33 30.73
CA THR A 527 -12.35 -56.48 29.47
C THR A 527 -13.58 -55.54 29.38
N HIS A 528 -13.72 -54.56 30.26
CA HIS A 528 -14.93 -53.78 30.40
C HIS A 528 -14.76 -52.26 30.14
N GLY A 529 -13.59 -51.77 29.83
CA GLY A 529 -13.36 -50.34 29.54
C GLY A 529 -13.99 -49.89 28.23
N ALA A 530 -14.71 -48.79 28.22
CA ALA A 530 -15.36 -48.24 27.05
C ALA A 530 -14.56 -47.07 26.44
N ASN A 531 -13.65 -46.48 27.17
CA ASN A 531 -12.80 -45.34 26.75
C ASN A 531 -11.66 -45.16 27.76
N THR A 532 -10.65 -44.37 27.42
CA THR A 532 -9.44 -44.19 28.25
C THR A 532 -9.75 -43.72 29.68
N TYR A 533 -10.82 -43.04 29.95
CA TYR A 533 -11.24 -42.66 31.31
C TYR A 533 -11.67 -43.90 32.09
N ASP A 534 -12.54 -44.71 31.52
CA ASP A 534 -13.04 -45.95 32.15
C ASP A 534 -11.90 -46.96 32.34
N ASP A 535 -11.01 -47.08 31.34
CA ASP A 535 -9.80 -47.92 31.37
C ASP A 535 -8.94 -47.57 32.60
N VAL A 536 -8.67 -46.27 32.79
CA VAL A 536 -7.87 -45.79 33.93
C VAL A 536 -8.55 -46.10 35.27
N ILE A 537 -9.86 -45.86 35.40
CA ILE A 537 -10.61 -46.12 36.65
C ILE A 537 -10.56 -47.59 37.01
N ARG A 538 -10.80 -48.49 36.06
CA ARG A 538 -10.83 -49.95 36.29
C ARG A 538 -9.42 -50.48 36.62
N VAL A 539 -8.44 -50.11 35.84
CA VAL A 539 -7.08 -50.53 36.11
C VAL A 539 -6.58 -49.98 37.45
N ARG A 540 -6.91 -48.71 37.79
CA ARG A 540 -6.62 -48.12 39.10
C ARG A 540 -7.15 -48.98 40.26
N ASP A 541 -8.43 -49.38 40.17
CA ASP A 541 -9.08 -50.15 41.22
C ASP A 541 -8.43 -51.55 41.36
N LEU A 542 -8.09 -52.17 40.24
CA LEU A 542 -7.31 -53.42 40.23
C LEU A 542 -5.91 -53.24 40.84
N LEU A 543 -5.20 -52.18 40.52
CA LEU A 543 -3.87 -51.91 41.07
C LEU A 543 -3.91 -51.69 42.59
N ARG A 544 -4.90 -50.97 43.07
CA ARG A 544 -5.12 -50.72 44.50
C ARG A 544 -5.46 -52.01 45.25
N ALA A 545 -6.27 -52.89 44.67
CA ALA A 545 -6.60 -54.20 45.27
C ALA A 545 -5.36 -55.09 45.38
N GLN A 546 -4.41 -54.97 44.47
CA GLN A 546 -3.13 -55.71 44.49
C GLN A 546 -2.02 -54.98 45.23
N GLN A 547 -2.24 -53.77 45.74
CA GLN A 547 -1.27 -52.90 46.42
C GLN A 547 -0.08 -52.52 45.50
N TRP A 548 -0.31 -52.50 44.17
CA TRP A 548 0.67 -52.07 43.17
C TRP A 548 0.64 -50.57 43.04
N ARG A 549 1.81 -49.91 43.06
CA ARG A 549 1.94 -48.47 43.10
C ARG A 549 2.67 -47.85 41.92
N ARG A 550 3.46 -48.64 41.18
CA ARG A 550 4.14 -48.18 40.00
C ARG A 550 3.84 -49.07 38.82
N ILE A 551 3.52 -48.43 37.69
CA ILE A 551 3.23 -49.13 36.43
C ILE A 551 4.02 -48.55 35.27
N LEU A 552 4.33 -49.41 34.29
CA LEU A 552 4.74 -48.98 32.96
C LEU A 552 3.50 -48.94 32.06
N LEU A 553 3.17 -47.77 31.55
CA LEU A 553 2.01 -47.60 30.66
C LEU A 553 2.42 -47.71 29.19
N VAL A 554 1.93 -48.72 28.50
CA VAL A 554 2.17 -48.94 27.06
C VAL A 554 0.92 -48.56 26.27
N SER A 555 1.08 -47.62 25.38
CA SER A 555 0.04 -47.17 24.45
C SER A 555 0.66 -46.54 23.18
N SER A 556 -0.14 -46.11 22.24
CA SER A 556 0.36 -45.30 21.11
C SER A 556 0.97 -43.99 21.58
N PRO A 557 2.01 -43.49 20.91
CA PRO A 557 2.69 -42.26 21.29
C PRO A 557 1.74 -41.05 21.44
N TYR A 558 0.72 -40.91 20.61
CA TYR A 558 -0.20 -39.75 20.63
C TYR A 558 -1.32 -39.85 21.67
N ASN A 559 -1.74 -41.08 22.04
CA ASN A 559 -2.71 -41.28 23.11
C ASN A 559 -2.09 -41.04 24.49
N MET A 560 -0.77 -41.05 24.54
CA MET A 560 -0.05 -41.02 25.83
C MET A 560 -0.34 -39.78 26.65
N ARG A 561 -0.44 -38.59 25.99
CA ARG A 561 -0.77 -37.35 26.72
C ARG A 561 -2.15 -37.44 27.39
N ARG A 562 -3.16 -37.92 26.65
CA ARG A 562 -4.52 -38.06 27.19
C ARG A 562 -4.58 -39.05 28.32
N ALA A 563 -3.98 -40.22 28.13
CA ALA A 563 -3.91 -41.24 29.16
C ALA A 563 -3.20 -40.72 30.45
N MET A 564 -2.04 -40.06 30.31
CA MET A 564 -1.31 -39.51 31.44
C MET A 564 -2.08 -38.44 32.21
N LEU A 565 -2.82 -37.56 31.50
CA LEU A 565 -3.64 -36.53 32.14
C LEU A 565 -4.79 -37.16 32.94
N VAL A 566 -5.42 -38.23 32.42
CA VAL A 566 -6.46 -38.98 33.16
C VAL A 566 -5.86 -39.63 34.38
N TRP A 567 -4.70 -40.32 34.25
CA TRP A 567 -4.01 -40.94 35.38
C TRP A 567 -3.69 -39.91 36.47
N GLN A 568 -3.11 -38.77 36.10
CA GLN A 568 -2.75 -37.71 37.03
C GLN A 568 -3.93 -37.18 37.83
N ARG A 569 -5.13 -37.11 37.18
CA ARG A 569 -6.33 -36.61 37.85
C ARG A 569 -7.09 -37.67 38.66
N GLN A 570 -7.14 -38.91 38.17
CA GLN A 570 -7.97 -39.95 38.73
C GLN A 570 -7.24 -40.92 39.66
N ALA A 571 -5.93 -40.97 39.57
CA ALA A 571 -5.09 -41.93 40.30
C ALA A 571 -3.71 -41.33 40.62
N ALA A 572 -3.67 -40.15 41.25
CA ALA A 572 -2.43 -39.45 41.63
C ALA A 572 -1.54 -40.23 42.62
N ASP A 573 -2.07 -41.28 43.26
CA ASP A 573 -1.40 -42.18 44.17
C ASP A 573 -0.58 -43.27 43.45
N ILE A 574 -0.72 -43.41 42.15
CA ILE A 574 -0.01 -44.40 41.31
C ILE A 574 1.06 -43.69 40.45
N ASP A 575 2.30 -44.18 40.58
CA ASP A 575 3.42 -43.69 39.76
C ASP A 575 3.37 -44.34 38.37
N VAL A 576 2.91 -43.55 37.37
CA VAL A 576 2.75 -44.03 36.00
C VAL A 576 3.94 -43.57 35.15
N VAL A 577 4.70 -44.52 34.64
CA VAL A 577 5.84 -44.30 33.75
C VAL A 577 5.38 -44.50 32.31
N PRO A 578 5.27 -43.41 31.49
CA PRO A 578 4.82 -43.54 30.11
C PRO A 578 5.89 -44.20 29.23
N THR A 579 5.60 -45.37 28.71
CA THR A 579 6.47 -46.16 27.83
C THR A 579 5.75 -46.45 26.49
N PRO A 580 5.58 -45.41 25.62
CA PRO A 580 4.90 -45.59 24.36
C PRO A 580 5.61 -46.56 23.43
N VAL A 581 4.89 -47.10 22.46
CA VAL A 581 5.49 -47.90 21.39
C VAL A 581 6.53 -47.06 20.65
N THR A 582 7.78 -47.51 20.62
CA THR A 582 8.88 -46.76 19.99
C THR A 582 8.96 -46.95 18.48
N GLN A 583 8.51 -48.10 17.97
CA GLN A 583 8.48 -48.47 16.55
C GLN A 583 7.03 -48.73 16.13
N SER A 584 6.40 -47.75 15.54
CA SER A 584 5.05 -47.90 15.03
C SER A 584 5.02 -47.63 13.52
N GLN A 585 4.43 -48.53 12.75
CA GLN A 585 4.26 -48.37 11.30
C GLN A 585 3.44 -47.11 10.96
N PHE A 586 2.56 -46.67 11.86
CA PHE A 586 1.77 -45.47 11.70
C PHE A 586 2.61 -44.18 11.78
N TYR A 587 3.80 -44.21 12.41
CA TYR A 587 4.57 -43.00 12.74
C TYR A 587 5.98 -42.97 12.14
N VAL A 588 6.24 -43.78 11.12
CA VAL A 588 7.56 -43.91 10.49
C VAL A 588 7.98 -42.70 9.64
N HIS A 589 7.08 -41.78 9.36
CA HIS A 589 7.37 -40.69 8.43
C HIS A 589 7.80 -39.41 9.15
N GLU A 590 8.95 -38.87 8.75
CA GLU A 590 9.44 -37.56 9.22
C GLU A 590 8.84 -36.38 8.43
N ARG A 591 8.35 -36.62 7.24
CA ARG A 591 7.81 -35.60 6.33
C ARG A 591 6.49 -36.07 5.74
N GLY A 592 5.52 -35.16 5.77
CA GLY A 592 4.17 -35.43 5.28
C GLY A 592 3.38 -36.35 6.20
N ALA A 593 2.09 -36.36 6.08
CA ALA A 593 1.18 -37.26 6.80
C ALA A 593 0.10 -37.79 5.86
N SER A 594 -0.31 -39.05 6.04
CA SER A 594 -1.49 -39.58 5.34
C SER A 594 -2.78 -38.97 5.90
N LEU A 595 -3.87 -39.12 5.16
CA LEU A 595 -5.18 -38.67 5.62
C LEU A 595 -5.59 -39.34 6.93
N ASP A 596 -5.26 -40.62 7.11
CA ASP A 596 -5.59 -41.37 8.32
C ASP A 596 -4.77 -40.91 9.51
N GLN A 597 -3.50 -40.57 9.29
CA GLN A 597 -2.65 -39.97 10.31
C GLN A 597 -3.19 -38.59 10.72
N LEU A 598 -3.59 -37.75 9.77
CA LEU A 598 -4.21 -36.44 10.06
C LEU A 598 -5.55 -36.57 10.80
N ARG A 599 -6.38 -37.54 10.43
CA ARG A 599 -7.63 -37.85 11.15
C ARG A 599 -7.36 -38.34 12.56
N GLY A 600 -6.34 -39.20 12.75
CA GLY A 600 -5.93 -39.68 14.07
C GLY A 600 -5.49 -38.52 14.98
N LEU A 601 -4.63 -37.62 14.48
CA LEU A 601 -4.18 -36.45 15.22
C LEU A 601 -5.33 -35.50 15.58
N ALA A 602 -6.23 -35.22 14.62
CA ALA A 602 -7.40 -34.38 14.86
C ALA A 602 -8.32 -35.00 15.92
N ARG A 603 -8.52 -36.31 15.88
CA ARG A 603 -9.33 -37.04 16.86
C ARG A 603 -8.74 -36.92 18.27
N GLU A 604 -7.43 -37.03 18.42
CA GLU A 604 -6.79 -36.91 19.73
C GLU A 604 -6.92 -35.50 20.32
N TYR A 605 -6.76 -34.44 19.50
CA TYR A 605 -6.99 -33.09 19.98
C TYR A 605 -8.45 -32.83 20.36
N LEU A 606 -9.40 -33.37 19.58
CA LEU A 606 -10.82 -33.29 19.91
C LEU A 606 -11.16 -34.08 21.17
N ALA A 607 -10.55 -35.27 21.35
CA ALA A 607 -10.71 -36.07 22.55
C ALA A 607 -10.16 -35.34 23.79
N LEU A 608 -8.98 -34.72 23.71
CA LEU A 608 -8.44 -33.91 24.81
C LEU A 608 -9.40 -32.77 25.19
N ALA A 609 -9.94 -32.05 24.20
CA ALA A 609 -10.92 -30.98 24.44
C ALA A 609 -12.20 -31.51 25.10
N ALA A 610 -12.73 -32.66 24.64
CA ALA A 610 -13.92 -33.31 25.21
C ALA A 610 -13.69 -33.81 26.64
N TYR A 611 -12.52 -34.38 26.91
CA TYR A 611 -12.14 -34.86 28.24
C TYR A 611 -11.96 -33.70 29.23
N TRP A 612 -11.36 -32.60 28.78
CA TRP A 612 -11.27 -31.38 29.57
C TRP A 612 -12.64 -30.81 29.88
N TRP A 613 -13.52 -30.72 28.88
CA TRP A 613 -14.91 -30.23 29.10
C TRP A 613 -15.71 -31.09 30.05
N ARG A 614 -15.49 -32.41 30.06
CA ARG A 614 -16.13 -33.35 30.98
C ARG A 614 -15.49 -33.38 32.38
N GLY A 615 -14.40 -32.66 32.59
CA GLY A 615 -13.66 -32.65 33.84
C GLY A 615 -12.90 -33.96 34.15
N TRP A 616 -12.62 -34.77 33.13
CA TRP A 616 -11.88 -36.04 33.27
C TRP A 616 -10.35 -35.83 33.30
N ILE A 617 -9.87 -34.73 32.76
CA ILE A 617 -8.46 -34.29 32.77
C ILE A 617 -8.35 -32.86 33.24
#